data_02dd98012c050338a54e9eb6dcd6d918
#
_entry.id   02dd98012c050338a54e9eb6dcd6d918
#
_cell.length_a   1.000
_cell.length_b   1.000
_cell.length_c   1.000
_cell.angle_alpha   90.00
_cell.angle_beta   90.00
_cell.angle_gamma   90.00
#
_symmetry.space_group_name_H-M   'P 1'
#
loop_
_entity.id
_entity.type
_entity.pdbx_description
1 polymer ?
#
loop_
_entity_poly.entity_id
_entity_poly.type
_entity_poly.pdbx_seq_one_letter_code
_entity_poly.pdbx_strand_id
1 'polypeptide(L)'
;MEKEXKISKIGPENPYNTPIFAIKKKNSXRWRKLVDFRELNKRTQDFWEVQLGIPHPAGLKKNKSVTVLDVGDAYFSVPLDEXFRKYTAFTIPSTNNETPGIRYQYNVLPQGWKGSPAIFQSSMTKILEPFRSKNPEIVIYQYVDDLYVGSDLEIGQHRAKIEELREHLLRWGFXTPEQKHQKEPPFLWMGYELHPDK
;
A
#
# COMPACT_ATOMS: atom_id res chain seq x y z
N MET A 1 3.00 1.43 -17.03
CA MET A 1 3.81 2.19 -16.08
C MET A 1 5.00 2.89 -16.72
N GLU A 2 5.62 2.26 -17.67
CA GLU A 2 6.78 2.87 -18.31
C GLU A 2 6.41 4.15 -19.06
N LYS A 3 5.28 4.13 -19.74
CA LYS A 3 4.83 5.29 -20.49
C LYS A 3 4.55 6.49 -19.59
N GLU A 4 4.22 6.27 -18.36
CA GLU A 4 3.87 7.32 -17.44
C GLU A 4 5.04 7.80 -16.56
N UNK A 5 6.26 7.02 -16.84
CA UNK A 5 7.33 7.37 -16.17
C UNK A 5 7.44 6.96 -14.80
N LYS A 6 6.58 6.16 -14.55
CA LYS A 6 6.65 5.57 -13.22
C LYS A 6 7.80 4.60 -13.06
N ILE A 7 8.18 3.93 -14.12
CA ILE A 7 9.38 3.09 -14.14
C ILE A 7 10.21 3.46 -15.36
N SER A 8 11.50 3.15 -15.29
CA SER A 8 12.43 3.39 -16.40
C SER A 8 13.27 2.16 -16.64
N LYS A 9 13.61 1.92 -17.90
CA LYS A 9 14.57 0.88 -18.25
C LYS A 9 15.95 1.22 -17.72
N ILE A 10 16.68 0.22 -17.27
CA ILE A 10 18.03 0.41 -16.77
C ILE A 10 18.97 -0.58 -17.45
N GLY A 11 20.25 -0.30 -17.37
CA GLY A 11 21.25 -1.14 -17.97
C GLY A 11 21.68 -2.30 -17.08
N PRO A 12 22.56 -3.15 -17.60
CA PRO A 12 22.99 -4.34 -16.85
C PRO A 12 23.94 -4.04 -15.71
N GLU A 13 24.41 -2.81 -15.60
CA GLU A 13 25.38 -2.46 -14.57
C GLU A 13 24.77 -2.43 -13.18
N ASN A 14 23.45 -2.33 -13.05
CA ASN A 14 22.79 -2.34 -11.75
C ASN A 14 22.79 -3.75 -11.17
N PRO A 15 23.43 -3.98 -10.00
CA PRO A 15 23.51 -5.33 -9.46
C PRO A 15 22.30 -5.79 -8.65
N TYR A 16 21.34 -4.91 -8.44
CA TYR A 16 20.20 -5.22 -7.57
C TYR A 16 19.07 -5.83 -8.36
N ASN A 17 18.27 -6.66 -7.70
CA ASN A 17 17.11 -7.25 -8.34
C ASN A 17 16.08 -7.66 -7.30
N THR A 18 14.87 -7.24 -7.49
CA THR A 18 13.75 -7.63 -6.63
C THR A 18 12.90 -8.65 -7.38
N PRO A 19 12.52 -9.75 -6.73
CA PRO A 19 11.71 -10.75 -7.43
C PRO A 19 10.37 -10.22 -7.84
N ILE A 20 9.86 -10.76 -8.95
CA ILE A 20 8.54 -10.38 -9.45
C ILE A 20 7.78 -11.67 -9.74
N PHE A 21 6.51 -11.66 -9.39
CA PHE A 21 5.63 -12.82 -9.56
C PHE A 21 4.38 -12.38 -10.29
N ALA A 22 3.77 -13.33 -10.99
CA ALA A 22 2.45 -13.15 -11.53
C ALA A 22 1.46 -13.82 -10.60
N ILE A 23 0.46 -13.09 -10.18
CA ILE A 23 -0.58 -13.67 -9.33
C ILE A 23 -1.93 -13.47 -9.99
N LYS A 24 -2.82 -14.40 -9.73
CA LYS A 24 -4.15 -14.37 -10.32
C LYS A 24 -5.06 -13.52 -9.44
N LYS A 25 -5.76 -12.59 -10.06
CA LYS A 25 -6.71 -11.78 -9.31
C LYS A 25 -7.86 -12.65 -8.83
N LYS A 26 -8.32 -12.37 -7.64
CA LYS A 26 -9.40 -13.11 -7.04
C LYS A 26 -10.66 -12.98 -7.90
N ASN A 27 -11.29 -14.11 -8.16
CA ASN A 27 -12.52 -14.18 -8.95
C ASN A 27 -12.38 -13.65 -10.36
N SER A 28 -11.21 -13.89 -10.97
CA SER A 28 -10.93 -13.37 -12.28
C SER A 28 -9.87 -14.22 -12.94
N UNK A 29 -9.78 -14.17 -13.90
CA UNK A 29 -8.88 -14.79 -14.65
C UNK A 29 -7.78 -14.03 -14.98
N ARG A 30 -7.87 -12.89 -14.56
CA ARG A 30 -6.81 -11.96 -14.96
C ARG A 30 -5.61 -12.14 -14.04
N TRP A 31 -4.46 -11.96 -14.62
CA TRP A 31 -3.20 -12.02 -13.87
C TRP A 31 -2.68 -10.60 -13.64
N ARG A 32 -1.96 -10.42 -12.53
CA ARG A 32 -1.32 -9.15 -12.28
C ARG A 32 0.11 -9.37 -11.82
N LYS A 33 0.95 -8.39 -12.07
CA LYS A 33 2.31 -8.39 -11.63
C LYS A 33 2.38 -8.05 -10.14
N LEU A 34 3.22 -8.78 -9.42
CA LEU A 34 3.48 -8.48 -8.02
C LEU A 34 4.99 -8.37 -7.84
N VAL A 35 5.45 -7.21 -7.43
CA VAL A 35 6.87 -7.02 -7.12
C VAL A 35 7.05 -7.29 -5.63
N ASP A 36 7.93 -8.24 -5.31
CA ASP A 36 8.07 -8.71 -3.94
C ASP A 36 9.19 -7.96 -3.24
N PHE A 37 8.82 -6.93 -2.50
CA PHE A 37 9.78 -6.08 -1.81
C PHE A 37 10.13 -6.56 -0.41
N ARG A 38 9.83 -7.82 -0.07
CA ARG A 38 10.12 -8.29 1.29
C ARG A 38 11.59 -8.14 1.66
N GLU A 39 12.49 -8.46 0.74
CA GLU A 39 13.92 -8.34 1.05
C GLU A 39 14.33 -6.88 1.18
N LEU A 40 13.87 -6.04 0.27
CA LEU A 40 14.16 -4.61 0.38
C LEU A 40 13.57 -4.02 1.66
N ASN A 41 12.37 -4.46 2.03
CA ASN A 41 11.75 -3.99 3.25
C ASN A 41 12.59 -4.32 4.48
N LYS A 42 13.18 -5.51 4.51
CA LYS A 42 14.07 -5.87 5.62
C LYS A 42 15.26 -4.93 5.70
N ARG A 43 15.81 -4.55 4.56
CA ARG A 43 17.02 -3.73 4.54
C ARG A 43 16.74 -2.27 4.80
N THR A 44 15.48 -1.84 4.71
CA THR A 44 15.11 -0.47 5.00
C THR A 44 14.33 -0.34 6.31
N GLN A 45 14.32 -1.39 7.12
CA GLN A 45 13.52 -1.40 8.34
C GLN A 45 13.91 -0.28 9.30
N ASP A 46 15.21 -0.06 9.49
CA ASP A 46 15.65 0.98 10.40
C ASP A 46 15.17 2.36 9.96
N PHE A 47 15.22 2.60 8.66
CA PHE A 47 14.80 3.88 8.12
C PHE A 47 13.34 4.19 8.46
N TRP A 48 12.45 3.27 8.11
CA TRP A 48 11.04 3.60 8.27
C TRP A 48 10.59 3.52 9.73
N GLU A 49 11.21 2.69 10.53
CA GLU A 49 10.84 2.60 11.94
C GLU A 49 11.40 3.75 12.76
N VAL A 50 12.66 4.11 12.54
CA VAL A 50 13.30 5.13 13.34
C VAL A 50 12.89 6.53 12.91
N GLN A 51 12.89 6.80 11.62
CA GLN A 51 12.63 8.16 11.14
C GLN A 51 11.17 8.47 10.93
N LEU A 52 10.42 7.51 10.40
CA LEU A 52 9.05 7.75 9.96
C LEU A 52 8.07 6.74 10.54
N GLY A 53 8.43 6.08 11.61
CA GLY A 53 7.62 5.00 12.18
C GLY A 53 6.14 5.29 12.22
N ILE A 54 5.33 4.27 11.95
CA ILE A 54 3.88 4.39 11.92
C ILE A 54 3.33 3.60 13.11
N PRO A 55 2.83 4.29 14.14
CA PRO A 55 2.35 3.55 15.31
C PRO A 55 1.07 2.78 15.03
N HIS A 56 0.98 1.62 15.61
CA HIS A 56 -0.20 0.78 15.50
C HIS A 56 -1.20 1.18 16.58
N PRO A 57 -2.42 1.62 16.24
CA PRO A 57 -3.36 2.03 17.29
C PRO A 57 -3.87 0.82 18.06
N ALA A 58 -3.78 0.89 19.37
CA ALA A 58 -4.27 -0.20 20.21
C ALA A 58 -5.78 -0.38 20.07
N GLY A 59 -6.50 0.72 19.83
CA GLY A 59 -7.95 0.65 19.74
C GLY A 59 -8.48 -0.06 18.51
N LEU A 60 -7.64 -0.24 17.48
CA LEU A 60 -8.12 -0.88 16.26
C LEU A 60 -8.61 -2.29 16.51
N LYS A 61 -7.91 -3.04 17.37
CA LYS A 61 -8.30 -4.40 17.70
C LYS A 61 -9.69 -4.49 18.32
N LYS A 62 -10.11 -3.44 19.01
CA LYS A 62 -11.34 -3.46 19.78
C LYS A 62 -12.55 -2.94 19.01
N ASN A 63 -12.36 -2.45 17.80
CA ASN A 63 -13.47 -1.97 17.03
C ASN A 63 -14.36 -3.11 16.55
N LYS A 64 -15.65 -2.85 16.49
CA LYS A 64 -16.59 -3.86 16.03
C LYS A 64 -16.41 -4.20 14.57
N SER A 65 -16.07 -3.22 13.76
CA SER A 65 -15.88 -3.42 12.32
C SER A 65 -14.60 -2.75 11.88
N VAL A 66 -13.86 -3.44 11.02
CA VAL A 66 -12.66 -2.86 10.42
C VAL A 66 -12.73 -3.12 8.92
N THR A 67 -12.55 -2.08 8.14
CA THR A 67 -12.51 -2.16 6.68
C THR A 67 -11.13 -1.80 6.20
N VAL A 68 -10.65 -2.51 5.18
CA VAL A 68 -9.34 -2.28 4.61
C VAL A 68 -9.49 -1.63 3.24
N LEU A 69 -8.89 -0.45 3.08
CA LEU A 69 -8.89 0.25 1.79
C LEU A 69 -7.49 0.24 1.20
N ASP A 70 -7.39 -0.12 -0.06
CA ASP A 70 -6.12 -0.10 -0.79
C ASP A 70 -5.88 1.30 -1.32
N VAL A 71 -4.82 1.94 -0.82
CA VAL A 71 -4.47 3.30 -1.28
C VAL A 71 -3.13 3.31 -2.00
N GLY A 72 -2.69 2.16 -2.47
CA GLY A 72 -1.37 2.06 -3.09
C GLY A 72 -1.19 2.92 -4.33
N ASP A 73 -2.28 3.21 -5.05
CA ASP A 73 -2.15 4.06 -6.23
C ASP A 73 -1.69 5.48 -5.91
N ALA A 74 -1.93 5.93 -4.68
CA ALA A 74 -1.51 7.27 -4.28
C ALA A 74 0.01 7.43 -4.34
N TYR A 75 0.75 6.35 -4.10
CA TYR A 75 2.20 6.42 -4.08
C TYR A 75 2.77 6.77 -5.45
N PHE A 76 2.07 6.41 -6.51
CA PHE A 76 2.59 6.62 -7.87
C PHE A 76 2.65 8.09 -8.26
N SER A 77 2.09 8.97 -7.47
CA SER A 77 2.18 10.40 -7.75
C SER A 77 3.33 11.08 -7.01
N VAL A 78 4.11 10.34 -6.23
CA VAL A 78 5.21 10.91 -5.44
C VAL A 78 6.55 10.40 -5.97
N PRO A 79 7.46 11.31 -6.37
CA PRO A 79 8.76 10.86 -6.88
C PRO A 79 9.59 10.18 -5.80
N LEU A 80 10.33 9.16 -6.20
CA LEU A 80 11.28 8.48 -5.33
C LEU A 80 12.63 9.13 -5.45
N ASP A 81 13.33 9.30 -4.32
CA ASP A 81 14.68 9.87 -4.30
C ASP A 81 15.60 9.15 -5.28
N GLU A 82 16.28 9.92 -6.10
CA GLU A 82 17.07 9.34 -7.18
C GLU A 82 18.14 8.36 -6.71
N UNK A 83 18.62 8.59 -5.71
CA UNK A 83 19.59 7.78 -5.21
C UNK A 83 19.14 6.51 -4.77
N PHE A 84 17.97 6.46 -4.43
CA PHE A 84 17.43 5.19 -3.94
C PHE A 84 16.85 4.31 -5.05
N ARG A 85 16.58 4.85 -6.19
CA ARG A 85 15.85 4.13 -7.25
C ARG A 85 16.53 2.83 -7.66
N LYS A 86 17.84 2.78 -7.63
CA LYS A 86 18.56 1.58 -8.06
C LYS A 86 18.21 0.36 -7.23
N TYR A 87 17.80 0.55 -5.98
CA TYR A 87 17.45 -0.58 -5.12
C TYR A 87 16.09 -1.19 -5.45
N THR A 88 15.30 -0.52 -6.26
CA THR A 88 13.98 -1.04 -6.64
C THR A 88 14.01 -1.81 -7.95
N ALA A 89 15.18 -2.10 -8.47
CA ALA A 89 15.34 -2.74 -9.77
C ALA A 89 14.68 -4.11 -9.81
N PHE A 90 14.07 -4.41 -10.94
CA PHE A 90 13.43 -5.71 -11.16
C PHE A 90 13.57 -6.09 -12.62
N THR A 91 13.29 -7.34 -12.93
CA THR A 91 13.46 -7.90 -14.25
C THR A 91 12.15 -8.52 -14.75
N ILE A 92 11.74 -8.13 -15.94
CA ILE A 92 10.63 -8.80 -16.62
C ILE A 92 11.24 -9.85 -17.54
N PRO A 93 11.03 -11.15 -17.27
CA PRO A 93 11.64 -12.17 -18.11
C PRO A 93 11.03 -12.22 -19.50
N SER A 94 11.82 -12.68 -20.47
CA SER A 94 11.31 -12.86 -21.81
C SER A 94 10.49 -14.13 -21.92
N THR A 95 9.65 -14.19 -22.95
CA THR A 95 8.87 -15.40 -23.22
C THR A 95 9.82 -16.56 -23.51
N ASN A 96 9.63 -17.67 -22.78
CA ASN A 96 10.43 -18.87 -22.95
C ASN A 96 11.94 -18.64 -22.70
N ASN A 97 12.27 -17.56 -22.04
CA ASN A 97 13.67 -17.23 -21.75
C ASN A 97 14.55 -17.17 -23.00
N GLU A 98 13.96 -16.72 -24.10
CA GLU A 98 14.69 -16.67 -25.37
C GLU A 98 15.66 -15.50 -25.43
N THR A 99 15.40 -14.44 -24.68
CA THR A 99 16.30 -13.29 -24.62
C THR A 99 16.49 -12.88 -23.17
N PRO A 100 17.52 -12.10 -22.89
CA PRO A 100 17.64 -11.55 -21.54
C PRO A 100 16.41 -10.74 -21.17
N GLY A 101 16.04 -10.79 -19.91
CA GLY A 101 14.91 -10.02 -19.43
C GLY A 101 15.17 -8.55 -19.52
N ILE A 102 14.09 -7.78 -19.46
CA ILE A 102 14.19 -6.32 -19.50
C ILE A 102 14.22 -5.81 -18.07
N ARG A 103 15.18 -4.94 -17.80
CA ARG A 103 15.42 -4.41 -16.46
C ARG A 103 14.77 -3.04 -16.31
N TYR A 104 14.13 -2.85 -15.16
CA TYR A 104 13.47 -1.58 -14.83
C TYR A 104 13.81 -1.17 -13.42
N GLN A 105 13.64 0.10 -13.12
CA GLN A 105 13.63 0.60 -11.75
C GLN A 105 12.47 1.58 -11.58
N TYR A 106 12.07 1.79 -10.33
CA TYR A 106 10.99 2.72 -10.03
C TYR A 106 11.49 4.15 -9.99
N ASN A 107 10.67 5.06 -10.50
CA ASN A 107 10.91 6.51 -10.39
C ASN A 107 10.00 7.14 -9.34
N VAL A 108 9.01 6.40 -8.86
CA VAL A 108 8.03 6.88 -7.89
C VAL A 108 7.97 5.90 -6.73
N LEU A 109 7.29 6.26 -5.66
CA LEU A 109 7.16 5.37 -4.51
C LEU A 109 6.49 4.07 -4.93
N PRO A 110 7.15 2.92 -4.71
CA PRO A 110 6.56 1.65 -5.15
C PRO A 110 5.52 1.12 -4.18
N GLN A 111 4.52 0.47 -4.73
CA GLN A 111 3.57 -0.27 -3.91
C GLN A 111 4.27 -1.46 -3.27
N GLY A 112 3.97 -1.71 -2.00
CA GLY A 112 4.53 -2.84 -1.29
C GLY A 112 5.85 -2.59 -0.60
N TRP A 113 6.47 -1.45 -0.83
CA TRP A 113 7.68 -1.05 -0.11
C TRP A 113 7.28 -0.30 1.14
N LYS A 114 7.81 -0.71 2.29
CA LYS A 114 7.41 -0.11 3.55
C LYS A 114 7.79 1.37 3.68
N GLY A 115 8.76 1.82 2.90
CA GLY A 115 9.10 3.24 2.90
C GLY A 115 8.06 4.13 2.25
N SER A 116 7.22 3.58 1.37
CA SER A 116 6.26 4.40 0.65
C SER A 116 5.22 5.02 1.59
N PRO A 117 4.53 4.26 2.44
CA PRO A 117 3.61 4.93 3.37
C PRO A 117 4.34 5.82 4.36
N ALA A 118 5.56 5.46 4.78
CA ALA A 118 6.29 6.30 5.71
C ALA A 118 6.60 7.67 5.10
N ILE A 119 7.06 7.67 3.86
CA ILE A 119 7.37 8.93 3.19
C ILE A 119 6.09 9.73 2.90
N PHE A 120 5.02 9.04 2.52
CA PHE A 120 3.78 9.69 2.19
C PHE A 120 2.96 10.09 3.42
N GLN A 121 3.41 9.69 4.62
CA GLN A 121 2.61 9.81 5.83
C GLN A 121 2.15 11.23 6.11
N SER A 122 3.06 12.20 5.98
CA SER A 122 2.67 13.57 6.30
C SER A 122 1.60 14.09 5.34
N SER A 123 1.70 13.73 4.07
CA SER A 123 0.68 14.13 3.11
C SER A 123 -0.65 13.44 3.41
N MET A 124 -0.59 12.15 3.72
CA MET A 124 -1.82 11.42 4.04
C MET A 124 -2.46 11.96 5.31
N THR A 125 -1.66 12.34 6.29
CA THR A 125 -2.18 12.94 7.52
C THR A 125 -2.97 14.21 7.20
N LYS A 126 -2.41 15.04 6.33
CA LYS A 126 -3.10 16.27 5.95
C LYS A 126 -4.38 15.98 5.19
N ILE A 127 -4.34 14.99 4.29
CA ILE A 127 -5.51 14.64 3.49
C ILE A 127 -6.63 14.10 4.37
N LEU A 128 -6.29 13.31 5.36
CA LEU A 128 -7.29 12.66 6.22
C LEU A 128 -7.83 13.56 7.31
N GLU A 129 -7.14 14.65 7.62
CA GLU A 129 -7.48 15.46 8.78
C GLU A 129 -8.92 15.96 8.78
N PRO A 130 -9.45 16.50 7.67
CA PRO A 130 -10.85 16.96 7.71
C PRO A 130 -11.85 15.84 7.99
N PHE A 131 -11.57 14.64 7.46
CA PHE A 131 -12.46 13.51 7.73
C PHE A 131 -12.37 13.08 9.19
N ARG A 132 -11.14 13.04 9.73
CA ARG A 132 -10.97 12.68 11.14
C ARG A 132 -11.66 13.67 12.08
N SER A 133 -11.57 14.96 11.76
CA SER A 133 -12.22 15.97 12.59
C SER A 133 -13.72 15.80 12.64
N LYS A 134 -14.32 15.45 11.52
CA LYS A 134 -15.76 15.23 11.46
C LYS A 134 -16.17 13.90 12.10
N ASN A 135 -15.27 12.95 12.18
CA ASN A 135 -15.60 11.60 12.61
C ASN A 135 -14.63 11.11 13.66
N PRO A 136 -14.60 11.73 14.83
CA PRO A 136 -13.60 11.37 15.85
C PRO A 136 -13.77 9.95 16.37
N GLU A 137 -14.91 9.33 16.16
CA GLU A 137 -15.14 7.96 16.61
C GLU A 137 -14.52 6.92 15.69
N ILE A 138 -13.99 7.33 14.54
CA ILE A 138 -13.42 6.40 13.57
C ILE A 138 -11.90 6.38 13.72
N VAL A 139 -11.34 5.16 13.76
CA VAL A 139 -9.90 4.95 13.86
C VAL A 139 -9.36 4.64 12.47
N ILE A 140 -8.34 5.36 12.04
CA ILE A 140 -7.70 5.12 10.76
C ILE A 140 -6.22 4.83 10.98
N TYR A 141 -5.76 3.69 10.47
CA TYR A 141 -4.38 3.25 10.61
C TYR A 141 -3.81 2.92 9.24
N GLN A 142 -2.67 3.48 8.92
CA GLN A 142 -2.00 3.25 7.64
C GLN A 142 -0.93 2.16 7.81
N TYR A 143 -1.02 1.12 7.00
CA TYR A 143 -0.03 0.04 7.02
C TYR A 143 0.29 -0.37 5.59
N VAL A 144 1.52 -0.11 5.16
CA VAL A 144 2.02 -0.38 3.81
C VAL A 144 1.07 0.25 2.79
N ASP A 145 0.36 -0.56 2.00
CA ASP A 145 -0.52 -0.04 0.95
C ASP A 145 -1.97 0.10 1.39
N ASP A 146 -2.26 -0.11 2.66
CA ASP A 146 -3.63 -0.21 3.13
C ASP A 146 -3.95 0.81 4.20
N LEU A 147 -5.19 1.29 4.19
CA LEU A 147 -5.77 1.99 5.32
C LEU A 147 -6.72 1.04 6.04
N TYR A 148 -6.53 0.88 7.33
CA TYR A 148 -7.43 0.12 8.17
C TYR A 148 -8.34 1.10 8.88
N VAL A 149 -9.64 0.95 8.65
CA VAL A 149 -10.64 1.91 9.16
C VAL A 149 -11.57 1.17 10.09
N GLY A 150 -11.46 1.50 11.38
CA GLY A 150 -12.24 0.81 12.40
C GLY A 150 -13.26 1.70 13.06
N SER A 151 -14.39 1.13 13.44
CA SER A 151 -15.40 1.85 14.18
C SER A 151 -16.23 0.88 14.99
N ASP A 152 -16.96 1.42 15.96
CA ASP A 152 -17.94 0.66 16.73
C ASP A 152 -19.35 0.98 16.30
N LEU A 153 -19.50 1.61 15.16
CA LEU A 153 -20.81 1.94 14.62
C LEU A 153 -21.55 0.68 14.17
N GLU A 154 -22.85 0.80 14.08
CA GLU A 154 -23.66 -0.25 13.47
C GLU A 154 -23.19 -0.47 12.04
N ILE A 155 -23.29 -1.70 11.54
CA ILE A 155 -22.61 -2.06 10.29
C ILE A 155 -23.04 -1.19 9.11
N GLY A 156 -24.30 -0.84 9.03
CA GLY A 156 -24.77 0.02 7.95
C GLY A 156 -24.17 1.41 8.04
N GLN A 157 -24.07 1.96 9.24
CA GLN A 157 -23.43 3.25 9.44
C GLN A 157 -21.94 3.18 9.17
N HIS A 158 -21.31 2.06 9.55
CA HIS A 158 -19.90 1.88 9.26
C HIS A 158 -19.64 1.91 7.76
N ARG A 159 -20.45 1.18 7.01
CA ARG A 159 -20.29 1.15 5.55
C ARG A 159 -20.54 2.50 4.91
N ALA A 160 -21.51 3.26 5.45
CA ALA A 160 -21.75 4.59 4.94
C ALA A 160 -20.54 5.49 5.16
N LYS A 161 -19.90 5.38 6.33
CA LYS A 161 -18.70 6.16 6.60
C LYS A 161 -17.53 5.74 5.71
N ILE A 162 -17.43 4.45 5.40
CA ILE A 162 -16.39 4.00 4.48
C ILE A 162 -16.59 4.64 3.11
N GLU A 163 -17.83 4.69 2.62
CA GLU A 163 -18.08 5.33 1.33
C GLU A 163 -17.80 6.83 1.38
N GLU A 164 -18.10 7.46 2.49
CA GLU A 164 -17.80 8.87 2.67
C GLU A 164 -16.29 9.12 2.62
N LEU A 165 -15.52 8.24 3.27
CA LEU A 165 -14.06 8.34 3.24
C LEU A 165 -13.53 8.10 1.83
N ARG A 166 -14.08 7.10 1.12
CA ARG A 166 -13.65 6.84 -0.24
C ARG A 166 -13.91 8.03 -1.15
N GLU A 167 -15.05 8.70 -0.98
CA GLU A 167 -15.33 9.90 -1.75
C GLU A 167 -14.36 11.03 -1.40
N HIS A 168 -14.03 11.15 -0.12
CA HIS A 168 -13.07 12.15 0.32
C HIS A 168 -11.71 11.93 -0.34
N LEU A 169 -11.26 10.67 -0.35
CA LEU A 169 -9.98 10.34 -0.98
C LEU A 169 -10.04 10.55 -2.49
N LEU A 170 -11.17 10.26 -3.10
CA LEU A 170 -11.32 10.43 -4.54
C LEU A 170 -11.17 11.89 -4.96
N ARG A 171 -11.58 12.82 -4.12
CA ARG A 171 -11.38 14.24 -4.41
C ARG A 171 -9.90 14.59 -4.55
N TRP A 172 -9.02 13.79 -3.95
CA TRP A 172 -7.58 13.95 -4.08
C TRP A 172 -6.99 13.07 -5.17
N GLY A 173 -7.84 12.37 -5.93
CA GLY A 173 -7.39 11.52 -7.03
C GLY A 173 -7.03 10.10 -6.63
N PHE A 174 -7.44 9.65 -5.48
CA PHE A 174 -7.06 8.34 -4.99
C PHE A 174 -8.21 7.36 -5.13
N UNK A 175 -8.09 6.44 -5.83
CA UNK A 175 -9.07 5.58 -6.02
C UNK A 175 -8.85 4.46 -5.15
N THR A 176 -9.74 4.05 -4.59
CA THR A 176 -9.69 2.88 -3.72
C THR A 176 -10.59 1.78 -4.29
N PRO A 177 -10.02 0.63 -4.64
CA PRO A 177 -10.82 -0.46 -5.19
C PRO A 177 -11.83 -1.00 -4.19
N GLU A 178 -13.03 -1.27 -4.66
CA GLU A 178 -14.08 -1.75 -3.78
C GLU A 178 -13.78 -3.14 -3.22
N GLN A 179 -13.11 -3.98 -3.99
CA GLN A 179 -12.94 -5.37 -3.62
C GLN A 179 -12.11 -5.58 -2.38
N LYS A 180 -11.30 -4.60 -1.99
CA LYS A 180 -10.39 -4.79 -0.88
C LYS A 180 -10.85 -4.16 0.41
N HIS A 181 -12.01 -3.55 0.41
CA HIS A 181 -12.33 -2.73 1.57
C HIS A 181 -13.12 -3.45 2.66
N GLN A 182 -13.64 -4.62 2.39
CA GLN A 182 -14.52 -5.27 3.36
C GLN A 182 -13.84 -6.50 3.95
N LYS A 183 -13.27 -6.35 5.12
CA LYS A 183 -12.64 -7.45 5.83
C LYS A 183 -13.17 -7.50 7.25
N GLU A 184 -13.38 -8.70 7.74
CA GLU A 184 -13.83 -8.89 9.10
C GLU A 184 -12.75 -9.57 9.92
N PRO A 185 -12.61 -9.22 11.19
CA PRO A 185 -11.62 -9.88 12.05
C PRO A 185 -11.93 -11.38 12.16
N PRO A 186 -10.91 -12.20 12.41
CA PRO A 186 -9.51 -11.84 12.63
C PRO A 186 -8.76 -11.57 11.35
N PHE A 187 -7.77 -10.71 11.43
CA PHE A 187 -6.96 -10.33 10.27
C PHE A 187 -5.67 -11.13 10.28
N LEU A 188 -5.74 -12.37 9.82
CA LEU A 188 -4.61 -13.29 9.91
C LEU A 188 -3.48 -12.93 8.98
N TRP A 189 -3.79 -12.26 7.85
CA TRP A 189 -2.76 -11.91 6.87
C TRP A 189 -1.79 -10.85 7.38
N MET A 190 -2.10 -10.22 8.49
CA MET A 190 -1.21 -9.23 9.09
C MET A 190 -0.12 -9.86 9.95
N GLY A 191 -0.10 -11.19 10.05
CA GLY A 191 0.88 -11.87 10.88
C GLY A 191 0.48 -12.00 12.34
N TYR A 192 -0.69 -11.51 12.70
CA TYR A 192 -1.28 -11.68 14.02
C TYR A 192 -2.77 -11.40 13.90
N GLU A 193 -3.52 -11.91 14.86
CA GLU A 193 -4.97 -11.78 14.81
C GLU A 193 -5.40 -10.46 15.41
N LEU A 194 -6.32 -9.78 14.71
CA LEU A 194 -6.95 -8.57 15.21
C LEU A 194 -8.41 -8.87 15.49
N HIS A 195 -8.74 -9.01 16.76
CA HIS A 195 -10.12 -9.28 17.19
C HIS A 195 -10.69 -8.03 17.84
N PRO A 196 -11.88 -7.59 17.44
CA PRO A 196 -12.38 -6.32 17.96
C PRO A 196 -12.55 -6.28 19.48
N ASP A 197 -12.82 -7.42 20.11
CA ASP A 197 -13.08 -7.45 21.55
C ASP A 197 -11.90 -7.91 22.39
N LYS A 198 -10.69 -7.83 21.84
CA LYS A 198 -9.50 -8.23 22.59
C LYS A 198 -8.48 -7.12 22.71
#